data_81bce1fe6b59e145dd9567b1cc1ceb4d
#
_entry.id   81bce1fe6b59e145dd9567b1cc1ceb4d
#
_cell.length_a   1.000
_cell.length_b   1.000
_cell.length_c   1.000
_cell.angle_alpha   90.00
_cell.angle_beta   90.00
_cell.angle_gamma   90.00
#
_symmetry.space_group_name_H-M   'P 1'
#
loop_
_entity.id
_entity.type
_entity.pdbx_description
1 polymer ?
#
loop_
_entity_poly.entity_id
_entity_poly.type
_entity_poly.pdbx_seq_one_letter_code
_entity_poly.pdbx_strand_id
1 'polypeptide(L)'
;CIRDSPRLQHLEHCSHYLVEFQHQKFDEVEIPGQYIRLEDNNSNFVRINRFLPEYGLLRSNGMCNRRITILSNKGSLHSFAVQLPSARYCRREERIFQLLRLLNTVLERKIQTRKRGLTFNVPTAVPISPQLRLLTYDESFISMQDIYERHCKQVGIGKDDPIIAWVEKMRSTWDGGSYRRTNVDFANLRMELLEEISVKMISDKILTQFMTMSMSSPSDLW
;
A
#
# COMPACT_ATOMS: atom_id res chain seq x y z
N CYS A 1 10.35 16.14 5.23
CA CYS A 1 10.03 14.74 4.92
C CYS A 1 10.39 14.48 3.48
N ILE A 2 11.56 13.89 3.23
CA ILE A 2 11.93 13.44 1.88
C ILE A 2 11.25 12.08 1.74
N ARG A 3 10.05 12.06 1.17
CA ARG A 3 9.50 10.85 0.58
C ARG A 3 10.44 10.49 -0.57
N ASP A 4 10.97 9.27 -0.59
CA ASP A 4 11.48 8.69 -1.82
C ASP A 4 10.29 8.69 -2.78
N SER A 5 10.19 9.74 -3.60
CA SER A 5 9.13 9.88 -4.59
C SER A 5 9.17 8.62 -5.45
N PRO A 6 8.03 7.94 -5.66
CA PRO A 6 8.01 6.85 -6.62
C PRO A 6 8.65 7.38 -7.90
N ARG A 7 9.53 6.61 -8.53
CA ARG A 7 10.15 7.03 -9.80
C ARG A 7 9.02 7.35 -10.77
N LEU A 8 8.86 8.64 -11.04
CA LEU A 8 7.87 9.11 -11.98
C LEU A 8 8.39 8.79 -13.39
N GLN A 9 7.53 8.22 -14.18
CA GLN A 9 7.77 7.93 -15.60
C GLN A 9 6.67 8.56 -16.42
N HIS A 10 6.96 8.92 -17.66
CA HIS A 10 5.97 9.48 -18.56
C HIS A 10 5.14 8.38 -19.24
N LEU A 11 3.85 8.63 -19.42
CA LEU A 11 2.92 7.73 -20.12
C LEU A 11 3.38 7.42 -21.53
N GLU A 12 4.03 8.37 -22.20
CA GLU A 12 4.64 8.21 -23.52
C GLU A 12 5.62 7.05 -23.60
N HIS A 13 6.37 6.80 -22.51
CA HIS A 13 7.31 5.68 -22.43
C HIS A 13 6.62 4.31 -22.31
N CYS A 14 5.34 4.29 -21.95
CA CYS A 14 4.59 3.04 -21.85
C CYS A 14 4.10 2.53 -23.20
N SER A 15 3.67 3.46 -24.07
CA SER A 15 3.09 3.13 -25.37
C SER A 15 3.09 4.35 -26.28
N HIS A 16 3.39 4.11 -27.54
CA HIS A 16 3.28 5.10 -28.61
C HIS A 16 1.87 5.74 -28.71
N TYR A 17 0.84 4.98 -28.38
CA TYR A 17 -0.54 5.48 -28.40
C TYR A 17 -0.86 6.50 -27.29
N LEU A 18 0.03 6.67 -26.32
CA LEU A 18 -0.14 7.59 -25.19
C LEU A 18 0.63 8.92 -25.35
N VAL A 19 1.30 9.14 -26.49
CA VAL A 19 2.15 10.33 -26.74
C VAL A 19 1.35 11.63 -26.58
N GLU A 20 0.10 11.68 -27.07
CA GLU A 20 -0.75 12.87 -26.96
C GLU A 20 -1.87 12.74 -25.93
N PHE A 21 -1.87 11.65 -25.15
CA PHE A 21 -2.96 11.35 -24.23
C PHE A 21 -3.16 12.43 -23.15
N GLN A 22 -2.08 13.10 -22.75
CA GLN A 22 -2.12 14.22 -21.80
C GLN A 22 -2.89 15.45 -22.31
N HIS A 23 -3.03 15.61 -23.63
CA HIS A 23 -3.73 16.73 -24.24
C HIS A 23 -5.20 16.45 -24.51
N GLN A 24 -5.64 15.19 -24.38
CA GLN A 24 -7.03 14.82 -24.56
C GLN A 24 -7.86 15.30 -23.37
N LYS A 25 -9.02 15.90 -23.67
CA LYS A 25 -10.00 16.31 -22.68
C LYS A 25 -11.12 15.28 -22.61
N PHE A 26 -11.55 14.99 -21.39
CA PHE A 26 -12.55 13.98 -21.09
C PHE A 26 -13.74 14.58 -20.32
N ASP A 27 -14.19 15.76 -20.73
CA ASP A 27 -15.17 16.58 -20.01
C ASP A 27 -16.53 15.90 -19.75
N GLU A 28 -16.84 14.83 -20.46
CA GLU A 28 -18.07 14.04 -20.28
C GLU A 28 -17.90 12.84 -19.35
N VAL A 29 -16.66 12.46 -19.03
CA VAL A 29 -16.37 11.26 -18.25
C VAL A 29 -16.23 11.62 -16.78
N GLU A 30 -16.95 10.92 -15.92
CA GLU A 30 -16.89 11.10 -14.47
C GLU A 30 -15.67 10.37 -13.87
N ILE A 31 -15.15 10.93 -12.77
CA ILE A 31 -14.06 10.27 -12.05
C ILE A 31 -14.59 8.96 -11.43
N PRO A 32 -13.87 7.85 -11.61
CA PRO A 32 -14.28 6.55 -11.09
C PRO A 32 -14.47 6.55 -9.56
N GLY A 33 -15.47 5.81 -9.08
CA GLY A 33 -15.65 5.54 -7.67
C GLY A 33 -16.51 6.52 -6.87
N GLN A 34 -17.19 7.46 -7.53
CA GLN A 34 -18.06 8.43 -6.85
C GLN A 34 -19.43 7.85 -6.43
N TYR A 35 -19.87 6.73 -7.01
CA TYR A 35 -21.19 6.13 -6.78
C TYR A 35 -21.32 5.29 -5.50
N ILE A 36 -20.50 5.54 -4.50
CA ILE A 36 -20.51 4.74 -3.26
C ILE A 36 -21.67 5.13 -2.34
N ARG A 37 -22.13 6.37 -2.45
CA ARG A 37 -23.30 6.87 -1.75
C ARG A 37 -24.39 7.17 -2.77
N LEU A 38 -25.54 6.55 -2.61
CA LEU A 38 -26.75 6.86 -3.33
C LEU A 38 -27.30 8.23 -2.86
N GLU A 39 -26.58 9.27 -3.13
CA GLU A 39 -27.09 10.63 -2.99
C GLU A 39 -27.67 11.03 -4.36
N ASP A 40 -28.96 11.30 -4.39
CA ASP A 40 -29.78 11.50 -5.58
C ASP A 40 -29.42 12.73 -6.45
N ASN A 41 -28.34 13.42 -6.19
CA ASN A 41 -27.93 14.60 -6.92
C ASN A 41 -26.72 14.33 -7.84
N ASN A 42 -27.00 13.79 -9.03
CA ASN A 42 -26.04 13.60 -10.12
C ASN A 42 -25.33 14.90 -10.58
N SER A 43 -25.85 16.07 -10.21
CA SER A 43 -25.29 17.38 -10.59
C SER A 43 -23.93 17.70 -9.95
N ASN A 44 -23.55 16.99 -8.91
CA ASN A 44 -22.33 17.26 -8.14
C ASN A 44 -21.14 16.36 -8.49
N PHE A 45 -21.30 15.40 -9.40
CA PHE A 45 -20.20 14.52 -9.76
C PHE A 45 -19.04 15.29 -10.41
N VAL A 46 -17.87 14.93 -9.98
CA VAL A 46 -16.62 15.50 -10.49
C VAL A 46 -16.26 14.76 -11.77
N ARG A 47 -15.95 15.51 -12.82
CA ARG A 47 -15.58 14.95 -14.14
C ARG A 47 -14.09 15.00 -14.38
N ILE A 48 -13.62 14.14 -15.25
CA ILE A 48 -12.22 14.12 -15.67
C ILE A 48 -11.99 15.32 -16.60
N ASN A 49 -10.98 16.13 -16.27
CA ASN A 49 -10.47 17.12 -17.23
C ASN A 49 -9.40 16.45 -18.10
N ARG A 50 -8.33 15.94 -17.47
CA ARG A 50 -7.23 15.26 -18.18
C ARG A 50 -6.49 14.31 -17.25
N PHE A 51 -5.74 13.40 -17.84
CA PHE A 51 -4.76 12.60 -17.12
C PHE A 51 -3.45 13.37 -17.01
N LEU A 52 -2.76 13.25 -15.89
CA LEU A 52 -1.40 13.76 -15.79
C LEU A 52 -0.45 12.90 -16.63
N PRO A 53 0.57 13.49 -17.27
CA PRO A 53 1.50 12.76 -18.12
C PRO A 53 2.40 11.78 -17.37
N GLU A 54 2.50 11.93 -16.07
CA GLU A 54 3.39 11.14 -15.23
C GLU A 54 2.63 10.03 -14.50
N TYR A 55 3.24 8.86 -14.44
CA TYR A 55 2.77 7.77 -13.61
C TYR A 55 3.86 7.30 -12.65
N GLY A 56 3.45 6.89 -11.46
CA GLY A 56 4.34 6.35 -10.44
C GLY A 56 4.35 4.83 -10.44
N LEU A 57 5.51 4.22 -10.18
CA LEU A 57 5.62 2.79 -9.93
C LEU A 57 5.44 2.53 -8.43
N LEU A 58 4.41 1.77 -8.09
CA LEU A 58 4.15 1.32 -6.74
C LEU A 58 4.67 -0.11 -6.61
N ARG A 59 5.65 -0.29 -5.73
CA ARG A 59 6.12 -1.62 -5.37
C ARG A 59 5.21 -2.18 -4.29
N SER A 60 4.58 -3.31 -4.56
CA SER A 60 3.94 -4.11 -3.52
C SER A 60 4.13 -5.59 -3.85
N ASN A 61 4.64 -6.35 -2.91
CA ASN A 61 4.70 -7.81 -2.80
C ASN A 61 4.46 -8.60 -4.10
N GLY A 62 5.36 -8.44 -5.08
CA GLY A 62 5.29 -9.18 -6.35
C GLY A 62 4.28 -8.67 -7.38
N MET A 63 3.45 -7.69 -7.03
CA MET A 63 2.57 -7.02 -7.98
C MET A 63 3.08 -5.60 -8.24
N CYS A 64 3.46 -5.34 -9.48
CA CYS A 64 3.81 -4.00 -9.90
C CYS A 64 2.53 -3.22 -10.18
N ASN A 65 2.18 -2.32 -9.28
CA ASN A 65 1.07 -1.42 -9.47
C ASN A 65 1.60 -0.10 -10.05
N ARG A 66 0.83 0.50 -10.93
CA ARG A 66 1.11 1.84 -11.45
C ARG A 66 0.14 2.82 -10.83
N ARG A 67 0.66 3.95 -10.37
CA ARG A 67 -0.18 5.06 -9.90
C ARG A 67 -0.39 6.02 -11.04
N ILE A 68 -1.63 6.25 -11.42
CA ILE A 68 -2.04 7.30 -12.34
C ILE A 68 -2.72 8.43 -11.56
N THR A 69 -2.59 9.64 -12.02
CA THR A 69 -3.25 10.81 -11.41
C THR A 69 -4.12 11.51 -12.45
N ILE A 70 -5.35 11.82 -12.05
CA ILE A 70 -6.36 12.45 -12.87
C ILE A 70 -6.61 13.85 -12.32
N LEU A 71 -6.55 14.85 -13.18
CA LEU A 71 -6.99 16.20 -12.86
C LEU A 71 -8.48 16.31 -13.16
N SER A 72 -9.25 16.77 -12.19
CA SER A 72 -10.68 16.97 -12.34
C SER A 72 -11.03 18.33 -12.96
N ASN A 73 -12.27 18.46 -13.42
CA ASN A 73 -12.84 19.73 -13.88
C ASN A 73 -12.92 20.79 -12.76
N LYS A 74 -12.88 20.39 -11.51
CA LYS A 74 -12.85 21.28 -10.33
C LYS A 74 -11.42 21.62 -9.86
N GLY A 75 -10.39 21.16 -10.58
CA GLY A 75 -8.98 21.39 -10.22
C GLY A 75 -8.42 20.46 -9.15
N SER A 76 -9.20 19.50 -8.62
CA SER A 76 -8.72 18.52 -7.66
C SER A 76 -7.97 17.38 -8.35
N LEU A 77 -6.93 16.84 -7.68
CA LEU A 77 -6.17 15.69 -8.14
C LEU A 77 -6.71 14.41 -7.49
N HIS A 78 -6.92 13.40 -8.31
CA HIS A 78 -7.37 12.08 -7.89
C HIS A 78 -6.37 11.02 -8.32
N SER A 79 -5.74 10.38 -7.36
CA SER A 79 -4.74 9.34 -7.61
C SER A 79 -5.35 7.94 -7.50
N PHE A 80 -4.99 7.08 -8.44
CA PHE A 80 -5.44 5.70 -8.49
C PHE A 80 -4.27 4.76 -8.69
N ALA A 81 -4.27 3.66 -7.95
CA ALA A 81 -3.41 2.52 -8.23
C ALA A 81 -4.08 1.60 -9.25
N VAL A 82 -3.43 1.42 -10.38
CA VAL A 82 -3.85 0.48 -11.44
C VAL A 82 -3.33 -0.89 -11.08
N GLN A 83 -4.22 -1.83 -10.83
CA GLN A 83 -3.87 -3.19 -10.42
C GLN A 83 -4.36 -4.22 -11.43
N LEU A 84 -3.50 -5.22 -11.66
CA LEU A 84 -3.83 -6.46 -12.37
C LEU A 84 -3.98 -7.57 -11.33
N PRO A 85 -5.14 -7.70 -10.71
CA PRO A 85 -5.31 -8.68 -9.64
C PRO A 85 -5.28 -10.09 -10.20
N SER A 86 -4.56 -10.97 -9.51
CA SER A 86 -4.75 -12.39 -9.73
C SER A 86 -6.18 -12.78 -9.31
N ALA A 87 -6.85 -13.60 -10.10
CA ALA A 87 -8.24 -13.98 -9.89
C ALA A 87 -8.54 -14.55 -8.48
N ARG A 88 -7.54 -15.11 -7.79
CA ARG A 88 -7.67 -15.62 -6.42
C ARG A 88 -7.71 -14.54 -5.34
N TYR A 89 -6.98 -13.44 -5.54
CA TYR A 89 -6.82 -12.40 -4.50
C TYR A 89 -7.87 -11.30 -4.60
N CYS A 90 -8.38 -11.02 -5.77
CA CYS A 90 -9.35 -9.96 -6.02
C CYS A 90 -10.59 -10.07 -5.12
N ARG A 91 -11.21 -11.24 -5.08
CA ARG A 91 -12.42 -11.46 -4.28
C ARG A 91 -12.19 -11.37 -2.77
N ARG A 92 -11.01 -11.75 -2.29
CA ARG A 92 -10.68 -11.68 -0.86
C ARG A 92 -10.54 -10.23 -0.40
N GLU A 93 -9.82 -9.42 -1.15
CA GLU A 93 -9.62 -8.01 -0.83
C GLU A 93 -10.95 -7.23 -0.88
N GLU A 94 -11.78 -7.47 -1.89
CA GLU A 94 -13.10 -6.84 -1.98
C GLU A 94 -13.99 -7.19 -0.77
N ARG A 95 -13.96 -8.44 -0.32
CA ARG A 95 -14.68 -8.86 0.90
C ARG A 95 -14.13 -8.19 2.15
N ILE A 96 -12.82 -8.00 2.24
CA ILE A 96 -12.20 -7.26 3.34
C ILE A 96 -12.67 -5.80 3.30
N PHE A 97 -12.69 -5.15 2.14
CA PHE A 97 -13.19 -3.79 2.02
C PHE A 97 -14.67 -3.67 2.40
N GLN A 98 -15.50 -4.63 2.00
CA GLN A 98 -16.90 -4.70 2.43
C GLN A 98 -17.02 -4.84 3.94
N LEU A 99 -16.25 -5.74 4.55
CA LEU A 99 -16.23 -5.94 6.00
C LEU A 99 -15.80 -4.66 6.73
N LEU A 100 -14.74 -4.00 6.29
CA LEU A 100 -14.26 -2.77 6.91
C LEU A 100 -15.28 -1.63 6.79
N ARG A 101 -16.00 -1.51 5.67
CA ARG A 101 -17.11 -0.56 5.53
C ARG A 101 -18.23 -0.85 6.50
N LEU A 102 -18.60 -2.14 6.67
CA LEU A 102 -19.61 -2.56 7.65
C LEU A 102 -19.15 -2.23 9.07
N LEU A 103 -17.88 -2.50 9.40
CA LEU A 103 -17.31 -2.14 10.70
C LEU A 103 -17.34 -0.64 10.93
N ASN A 104 -17.04 0.18 9.93
CA ASN A 104 -17.16 1.63 10.04
C ASN A 104 -18.58 2.06 10.40
N THR A 105 -19.60 1.44 9.80
CA THR A 105 -21.00 1.71 10.14
C THR A 105 -21.31 1.38 11.61
N VAL A 106 -20.73 0.31 12.13
CA VAL A 106 -20.90 -0.08 13.56
C VAL A 106 -20.14 0.89 14.47
N LEU A 107 -18.93 1.27 14.10
CA LEU A 107 -18.11 2.23 14.86
C LEU A 107 -18.78 3.62 14.95
N GLU A 108 -19.40 4.07 13.88
CA GLU A 108 -20.12 5.35 13.80
C GLU A 108 -21.38 5.35 14.69
N ARG A 109 -22.06 4.23 14.82
CA ARG A 109 -23.26 4.09 15.66
C ARG A 109 -22.97 4.20 17.16
N LYS A 110 -21.80 3.75 17.61
CA LYS A 110 -21.40 3.79 19.02
C LYS A 110 -20.84 5.16 19.40
N ILE A 111 -21.41 5.80 20.41
CA ILE A 111 -21.02 7.13 20.86
C ILE A 111 -19.53 7.19 21.24
N GLN A 112 -19.00 6.16 21.90
CA GLN A 112 -17.61 6.15 22.35
C GLN A 112 -16.61 6.10 21.20
N THR A 113 -16.86 5.27 20.18
CA THR A 113 -16.00 5.13 19.02
C THR A 113 -16.12 6.35 18.10
N ARG A 114 -17.34 6.86 17.92
CA ARG A 114 -17.58 8.08 17.16
C ARG A 114 -16.89 9.30 17.76
N LYS A 115 -16.93 9.48 19.08
CA LYS A 115 -16.23 10.58 19.76
C LYS A 115 -14.72 10.54 19.59
N ARG A 116 -14.15 9.35 19.41
CA ARG A 116 -12.71 9.15 19.16
C ARG A 116 -12.35 9.22 17.68
N GLY A 117 -13.31 9.38 16.78
CA GLY A 117 -13.08 9.40 15.34
C GLY A 117 -12.56 8.07 14.78
N LEU A 118 -12.84 6.94 15.46
CA LEU A 118 -12.32 5.63 15.04
C LEU A 118 -13.01 5.18 13.75
N THR A 119 -12.23 5.13 12.68
CA THR A 119 -12.70 4.68 11.36
C THR A 119 -11.56 4.01 10.61
N PHE A 120 -11.90 3.02 9.80
CA PHE A 120 -10.97 2.43 8.85
C PHE A 120 -10.97 3.24 7.55
N ASN A 121 -9.80 3.60 7.06
CA ASN A 121 -9.69 4.16 5.71
C ASN A 121 -9.77 3.02 4.70
N VAL A 122 -10.87 2.97 3.95
CA VAL A 122 -11.15 1.89 3.00
C VAL A 122 -11.04 2.43 1.58
N PRO A 123 -10.09 1.96 0.79
CA PRO A 123 -9.97 2.37 -0.60
C PRO A 123 -11.20 1.95 -1.41
N THR A 124 -11.53 2.75 -2.40
CA THR A 124 -12.58 2.41 -3.37
C THR A 124 -11.96 1.60 -4.49
N ALA A 125 -12.49 0.40 -4.70
CA ALA A 125 -12.12 -0.46 -5.81
C ALA A 125 -13.13 -0.30 -6.94
N VAL A 126 -12.66 0.08 -8.12
CA VAL A 126 -13.47 0.23 -9.33
C VAL A 126 -13.00 -0.81 -10.34
N PRO A 127 -13.81 -1.82 -10.65
CA PRO A 127 -13.48 -2.80 -11.68
C PRO A 127 -13.61 -2.16 -13.06
N ILE A 128 -12.56 -2.21 -13.86
CA ILE A 128 -12.56 -1.77 -15.26
C ILE A 128 -12.77 -2.96 -16.18
N SER A 129 -12.15 -4.08 -15.86
CA SER A 129 -12.30 -5.34 -16.56
C SER A 129 -12.11 -6.51 -15.58
N PRO A 130 -12.38 -7.76 -16.00
CA PRO A 130 -12.12 -8.92 -15.15
C PRO A 130 -10.67 -9.04 -14.65
N GLN A 131 -9.74 -8.41 -15.35
CA GLN A 131 -8.30 -8.47 -15.07
C GLN A 131 -7.71 -7.12 -14.66
N LEU A 132 -8.50 -6.05 -14.60
CA LEU A 132 -8.03 -4.69 -14.33
C LEU A 132 -8.98 -3.97 -13.38
N ARG A 133 -8.43 -3.41 -12.32
CA ARG A 133 -9.18 -2.55 -11.41
C ARG A 133 -8.38 -1.30 -11.03
N LEU A 134 -9.09 -0.26 -10.68
CA LEU A 134 -8.54 0.94 -10.07
C LEU A 134 -8.83 0.89 -8.57
N LEU A 135 -7.83 1.21 -7.77
CA LEU A 135 -7.99 1.47 -6.34
C LEU A 135 -7.69 2.94 -6.08
N THR A 136 -8.54 3.63 -5.33
CA THR A 136 -8.19 4.97 -4.88
C THR A 136 -6.88 4.90 -4.09
N TYR A 137 -5.93 5.76 -4.44
CA TYR A 137 -4.63 5.80 -3.82
C TYR A 137 -4.52 7.03 -2.93
N ASP A 138 -4.25 6.81 -1.66
CA ASP A 138 -4.01 7.87 -0.70
C ASP A 138 -2.49 8.04 -0.55
N GLU A 139 -1.99 9.22 -0.86
CA GLU A 139 -0.56 9.54 -0.80
C GLU A 139 -0.03 9.63 0.64
N SER A 140 -0.93 9.70 1.63
CA SER A 140 -0.56 9.67 3.04
C SER A 140 -0.10 8.30 3.53
N PHE A 141 -0.43 7.22 2.80
CA PHE A 141 0.00 5.88 3.13
C PHE A 141 1.50 5.69 2.94
N ILE A 142 2.11 5.04 3.92
CA ILE A 142 3.49 4.56 3.83
C ILE A 142 3.51 3.06 4.09
N SER A 143 4.29 2.31 3.31
CA SER A 143 4.40 0.88 3.54
C SER A 143 5.30 0.56 4.73
N MET A 144 5.04 -0.58 5.40
CA MET A 144 5.94 -1.09 6.45
C MET A 144 7.35 -1.34 5.92
N GLN A 145 7.47 -1.71 4.64
CA GLN A 145 8.76 -1.88 3.98
C GLN A 145 9.52 -0.56 3.89
N ASP A 146 8.85 0.55 3.53
CA ASP A 146 9.50 1.86 3.46
C ASP A 146 9.95 2.34 4.85
N ILE A 147 9.18 2.04 5.90
CA ILE A 147 9.54 2.32 7.29
C ILE A 147 10.80 1.54 7.67
N TYR A 148 10.83 0.26 7.36
CA TYR A 148 11.97 -0.61 7.60
C TYR A 148 13.21 -0.16 6.82
N GLU A 149 13.09 0.12 5.52
CA GLU A 149 14.22 0.59 4.70
C GLU A 149 14.79 1.93 5.19
N ARG A 150 13.94 2.82 5.71
CA ARG A 150 14.39 4.06 6.35
C ARG A 150 15.17 3.79 7.63
N HIS A 151 14.66 2.88 8.46
CA HIS A 151 15.36 2.49 9.67
C HIS A 151 16.73 1.88 9.35
N CYS A 152 16.81 0.97 8.40
CA CYS A 152 18.07 0.38 7.96
C CYS A 152 19.10 1.45 7.51
N LYS A 153 18.64 2.43 6.72
CA LYS A 153 19.49 3.56 6.31
C LYS A 153 19.99 4.41 7.50
N GLN A 154 19.14 4.61 8.52
CA GLN A 154 19.52 5.38 9.72
C GLN A 154 20.54 4.65 10.60
N VAL A 155 20.41 3.34 10.70
CA VAL A 155 21.30 2.51 11.53
C VAL A 155 22.56 2.07 10.76
N GLY A 156 22.56 2.22 9.43
CA GLY A 156 23.70 1.80 8.59
C GLY A 156 23.73 0.29 8.31
N ILE A 157 22.59 -0.39 8.40
CA ILE A 157 22.43 -1.82 8.11
C ILE A 157 21.88 -1.97 6.68
N GLY A 158 22.38 -2.95 5.93
CA GLY A 158 21.82 -3.32 4.64
C GLY A 158 20.40 -3.88 4.82
N LYS A 159 19.48 -3.49 3.95
CA LYS A 159 18.08 -3.95 4.04
C LYS A 159 17.94 -5.47 3.94
N ASP A 160 18.86 -6.11 3.24
CA ASP A 160 18.85 -7.56 3.01
C ASP A 160 19.74 -8.32 4.03
N ASP A 161 20.53 -7.62 4.87
CA ASP A 161 21.45 -8.23 5.83
C ASP A 161 20.77 -9.23 6.77
N PRO A 162 19.55 -8.98 7.31
CA PRO A 162 18.89 -9.97 8.15
C PRO A 162 18.52 -11.24 7.41
N ILE A 163 18.15 -11.12 6.13
CA ILE A 163 17.81 -12.27 5.28
C ILE A 163 19.07 -13.05 4.93
N ILE A 164 20.16 -12.35 4.62
CA ILE A 164 21.47 -12.96 4.33
C ILE A 164 21.96 -13.74 5.54
N ALA A 165 21.95 -13.12 6.72
CA ALA A 165 22.35 -13.77 7.96
C ALA A 165 21.51 -15.03 8.27
N TRP A 166 20.19 -14.94 8.02
CA TRP A 166 19.28 -16.08 8.17
C TRP A 166 19.61 -17.22 7.20
N VAL A 167 19.83 -16.91 5.92
CA VAL A 167 20.17 -17.89 4.89
C VAL A 167 21.52 -18.55 5.17
N GLU A 168 22.52 -17.79 5.58
CA GLU A 168 23.85 -18.31 5.94
C GLU A 168 23.80 -19.27 7.11
N LYS A 169 23.07 -18.89 8.17
CA LYS A 169 22.91 -19.75 9.33
C LYS A 169 22.07 -20.99 9.04
N MET A 170 21.03 -20.90 8.24
CA MET A 170 20.28 -22.04 7.76
C MET A 170 21.17 -22.97 6.94
N ARG A 171 22.01 -22.44 6.06
CA ARG A 171 22.93 -23.21 5.24
C ARG A 171 23.99 -23.92 6.08
N SER A 172 24.66 -23.24 7.00
CA SER A 172 25.65 -23.84 7.93
C SER A 172 25.06 -24.94 8.79
N THR A 173 23.77 -24.81 9.15
CA THR A 173 23.07 -25.83 9.93
C THR A 173 22.66 -27.03 9.06
N TRP A 174 22.46 -26.83 7.76
CA TRP A 174 22.11 -27.89 6.80
C TRP A 174 23.31 -28.72 6.37
N ASP A 175 24.46 -28.10 6.16
CA ASP A 175 25.69 -28.78 5.73
C ASP A 175 26.29 -29.72 6.82
N GLY A 176 25.78 -29.65 8.07
CA GLY A 176 26.15 -30.52 9.16
C GLY A 176 25.70 -31.98 9.09
N GLY A 177 25.26 -32.45 7.94
CA GLY A 177 25.20 -33.90 7.60
C GLY A 177 24.16 -34.75 8.32
N SER A 178 23.20 -34.21 9.05
CA SER A 178 22.16 -35.01 9.71
C SER A 178 20.82 -34.96 8.97
N TYR A 179 20.59 -35.96 8.13
CA TYR A 179 19.33 -36.18 7.37
C TYR A 179 18.09 -36.48 8.23
N ARG A 180 18.18 -36.43 9.57
CA ARG A 180 17.10 -36.79 10.49
C ARG A 180 16.74 -35.65 11.45
N ARG A 181 16.54 -34.46 10.95
CA ARG A 181 15.91 -33.42 11.80
C ARG A 181 14.40 -33.52 11.73
N THR A 182 13.78 -33.53 12.89
CA THR A 182 12.34 -33.53 13.04
C THR A 182 11.78 -32.15 12.72
N ASN A 183 10.49 -32.04 12.38
CA ASN A 183 9.82 -30.73 12.20
C ASN A 183 9.94 -29.83 13.43
N VAL A 184 10.08 -30.41 14.62
CA VAL A 184 10.27 -29.71 15.90
C VAL A 184 11.64 -29.02 15.94
N ASP A 185 12.69 -29.69 15.45
CA ASP A 185 14.03 -29.11 15.40
C ASP A 185 14.11 -27.90 14.49
N PHE A 186 13.40 -27.95 13.35
CA PHE A 186 13.27 -26.81 12.46
C PHE A 186 12.49 -25.64 13.09
N ALA A 187 11.44 -25.93 13.84
CA ALA A 187 10.66 -24.89 14.52
C ALA A 187 11.53 -24.19 15.59
N ASN A 188 12.25 -24.93 16.40
CA ASN A 188 13.14 -24.40 17.42
C ASN A 188 14.27 -23.57 16.81
N LEU A 189 14.93 -24.09 15.77
CA LEU A 189 15.96 -23.36 15.04
C LEU A 189 15.44 -22.04 14.46
N ARG A 190 14.23 -22.07 13.89
CA ARG A 190 13.58 -20.86 13.38
C ARG A 190 13.33 -19.83 14.47
N MET A 191 12.90 -20.26 15.65
CA MET A 191 12.67 -19.37 16.80
C MET A 191 13.97 -18.74 17.28
N GLU A 192 15.01 -19.54 17.48
CA GLU A 192 16.34 -19.06 17.86
C GLU A 192 16.88 -18.03 16.86
N LEU A 193 16.75 -18.31 15.56
CA LEU A 193 17.19 -17.40 14.51
C LEU A 193 16.40 -16.09 14.49
N LEU A 194 15.08 -16.18 14.69
CA LEU A 194 14.23 -14.99 14.75
C LEU A 194 14.59 -14.11 15.94
N GLU A 195 14.84 -14.71 17.11
CA GLU A 195 15.27 -13.98 18.31
C GLU A 195 16.63 -13.32 18.08
N GLU A 196 17.60 -14.04 17.52
CA GLU A 196 18.93 -13.50 17.26
C GLU A 196 18.88 -12.33 16.26
N ILE A 197 18.13 -12.47 15.18
CA ILE A 197 17.99 -11.42 14.16
C ILE A 197 17.21 -10.22 14.72
N SER A 198 16.12 -10.45 15.45
CA SER A 198 15.30 -9.37 16.00
C SER A 198 16.09 -8.55 17.04
N VAL A 199 16.85 -9.19 17.89
CA VAL A 199 17.63 -8.48 18.92
C VAL A 199 18.81 -7.71 18.33
N LYS A 200 19.50 -8.29 17.34
CA LYS A 200 20.76 -7.72 16.82
C LYS A 200 20.58 -6.76 15.66
N MET A 201 19.58 -6.98 14.83
CA MET A 201 19.47 -6.28 13.54
C MET A 201 18.19 -5.47 13.38
N ILE A 202 17.11 -5.83 14.07
CA ILE A 202 15.81 -5.18 13.90
C ILE A 202 15.30 -4.75 15.27
N SER A 203 15.15 -3.44 15.47
CA SER A 203 14.55 -2.93 16.71
C SER A 203 13.05 -3.23 16.73
N ASP A 204 12.54 -3.73 17.84
CA ASP A 204 11.10 -3.88 18.10
C ASP A 204 10.35 -2.55 18.13
N LYS A 205 11.08 -1.44 18.30
CA LYS A 205 10.55 -0.08 18.41
C LYS A 205 10.50 0.69 17.10
N ILE A 206 10.85 0.07 15.95
CA ILE A 206 10.91 0.76 14.66
C ILE A 206 9.60 1.49 14.34
N LEU A 207 8.48 0.81 14.49
CA LEU A 207 7.17 1.38 14.21
C LEU A 207 6.84 2.52 15.18
N THR A 208 7.06 2.32 16.47
CA THR A 208 6.82 3.33 17.51
C THR A 208 7.67 4.57 17.27
N GLN A 209 8.96 4.39 16.98
CA GLN A 209 9.86 5.50 16.66
C GLN A 209 9.41 6.26 15.42
N PHE A 210 9.05 5.52 14.36
CA PHE A 210 8.55 6.14 13.15
C PHE A 210 7.27 6.94 13.41
N MET A 211 6.32 6.39 14.13
CA MET A 211 5.05 7.06 14.47
C MET A 211 5.32 8.33 15.29
N THR A 212 6.17 8.24 16.32
CA THR A 212 6.53 9.38 17.16
C THR A 212 7.20 10.52 16.37
N MET A 213 8.05 10.17 15.40
CA MET A 213 8.76 11.16 14.56
C MET A 213 7.90 11.74 13.43
N SER A 214 6.88 11.02 12.99
CA SER A 214 6.09 11.38 11.80
C SER A 214 4.79 12.09 12.13
N MET A 215 4.29 11.94 13.35
CA MET A 215 3.03 12.54 13.77
C MET A 215 3.23 13.93 14.35
N SER A 216 2.38 14.86 13.94
CA SER A 216 2.45 16.26 14.35
C SER A 216 1.80 16.52 15.71
N SER A 217 0.98 15.60 16.18
CA SER A 217 0.26 15.72 17.45
C SER A 217 0.24 14.40 18.22
N PRO A 218 0.39 14.44 19.57
CA PRO A 218 0.24 13.25 20.40
C PRO A 218 -1.15 12.59 20.30
N SER A 219 -2.19 13.36 19.95
CA SER A 219 -3.55 12.84 19.74
C SER A 219 -3.66 11.90 18.54
N ASP A 220 -2.76 12.00 17.58
CA ASP A 220 -2.74 11.17 16.39
C ASP A 220 -2.19 9.75 16.67
N LEU A 221 -1.58 9.55 17.85
CA LEU A 221 -1.04 8.27 18.32
C LEU A 221 -2.08 7.37 18.99
N TRP A 222 -3.26 7.88 19.31
CA TRP A 222 -4.35 7.21 20.01
C TRP A 222 -5.54 7.03 19.06
#